data_fa24c1c17ef3df3f7cd09b1be6bc058a
#
_entry.id   fa24c1c17ef3df3f7cd09b1be6bc058a
#
_cell.length_a   1.000
_cell.length_b   1.000
_cell.length_c   1.000
_cell.angle_alpha   90.00
_cell.angle_beta   90.00
_cell.angle_gamma   90.00
#
_symmetry.space_group_name_H-M   'P 1'
#
loop_
_entity.id
_entity.type
_entity.pdbx_description
1 polymer ?
#
loop_
_entity_poly.entity_id
_entity_poly.type
_entity_poly.pdbx_seq_one_letter_code
_entity_poly.pdbx_strand_id
1 'polypeptide(L)'
;MARKRQPTKQMRILLDALATQRQRWRHGYDLMKETGLASGTLYPLLMRMTDRGLVEAEWREPAQPGRPARHAYRLTGAGYALALETTGERETPPSRVSLA
;
A
#
# COMPACT_ATOMS: atom_id res chain seq x y z
N MET A 1 -2.05 11.56 25.90
CA MET A 1 -2.17 11.90 24.71
C MET A 1 -1.83 10.87 23.74
N ALA A 2 -2.52 10.74 22.84
CA ALA A 2 -2.25 9.74 21.95
C ALA A 2 -1.23 10.15 20.98
N ARG A 3 -0.25 9.33 20.80
CA ARG A 3 0.72 9.66 19.95
C ARG A 3 0.42 9.00 18.66
N LYS A 4 0.48 9.64 17.58
CA LYS A 4 0.25 9.09 16.35
C LYS A 4 1.26 8.04 16.09
N ARG A 5 0.82 6.86 15.75
CA ARG A 5 1.76 5.81 15.51
C ARG A 5 2.32 5.90 14.11
N GLN A 6 3.58 5.87 13.99
CA GLN A 6 4.21 5.94 12.69
C GLN A 6 4.14 4.60 11.98
N PRO A 7 3.94 4.58 10.69
CA PRO A 7 3.96 3.33 9.96
C PRO A 7 5.35 2.69 10.00
N THR A 8 5.38 1.39 9.95
CA THR A 8 6.66 0.70 9.90
C THR A 8 7.28 0.89 8.54
N LYS A 9 8.53 0.53 8.40
CA LYS A 9 9.22 0.66 7.15
C LYS A 9 8.51 -0.15 6.08
N GLN A 10 8.12 -1.39 6.40
CA GLN A 10 7.45 -2.22 5.42
C GLN A 10 6.12 -1.61 5.01
N MET A 11 5.39 -1.02 5.95
CA MET A 11 4.13 -0.42 5.60
C MET A 11 4.34 0.78 4.68
N ARG A 12 5.40 1.56 4.91
CA ARG A 12 5.67 2.70 4.03
C ARG A 12 6.00 2.24 2.62
N ILE A 13 6.77 1.16 2.51
CA ILE A 13 7.10 0.63 1.19
C ILE A 13 5.83 0.21 0.47
N LEU A 14 4.93 -0.44 1.18
CA LEU A 14 3.70 -0.91 0.56
C LEU A 14 2.79 0.27 0.23
N LEU A 15 2.72 1.27 1.09
CA LEU A 15 1.92 2.45 0.80
C LEU A 15 2.44 3.14 -0.45
N ASP A 16 3.74 3.27 -0.58
CA ASP A 16 4.32 3.92 -1.75
C ASP A 16 4.00 3.14 -3.03
N ALA A 17 4.12 1.84 -2.97
CA ALA A 17 3.85 1.02 -4.15
C ALA A 17 2.39 1.16 -4.57
N LEU A 18 1.48 1.12 -3.60
CA LEU A 18 0.07 1.22 -3.93
C LEU A 18 -0.29 2.63 -4.39
N ALA A 19 0.37 3.64 -3.86
CA ALA A 19 0.07 5.01 -4.21
C ALA A 19 0.52 5.37 -5.63
N THR A 20 1.50 4.66 -6.15
CA THR A 20 2.01 4.92 -7.47
C THR A 20 0.92 4.89 -8.52
N GLN A 21 0.00 3.97 -8.42
CA GLN A 21 -1.13 3.97 -9.32
C GLN A 21 -2.35 3.70 -8.45
N ARG A 22 -2.74 4.71 -7.73
CA ARG A 22 -3.75 4.57 -6.71
C ARG A 22 -5.04 3.91 -7.14
N GLN A 23 -5.53 4.20 -8.31
CA GLN A 23 -6.80 3.67 -8.76
C GLN A 23 -6.70 2.25 -9.29
N ARG A 24 -5.50 1.79 -9.54
CA ARG A 24 -5.34 0.49 -10.13
C ARG A 24 -5.37 -0.60 -9.08
N TRP A 25 -6.09 -1.66 -9.39
CA TRP A 25 -6.12 -2.83 -8.51
C TRP A 25 -4.85 -3.63 -8.71
N ARG A 26 -4.20 -4.03 -7.63
CA ARG A 26 -2.97 -4.80 -7.69
C ARG A 26 -3.13 -6.11 -6.99
N HIS A 27 -2.62 -7.16 -7.56
CA HIS A 27 -2.68 -8.46 -6.92
C HIS A 27 -1.50 -8.58 -5.96
N GLY A 28 -1.63 -9.46 -4.97
CA GLY A 28 -0.54 -9.63 -4.02
C GLY A 28 0.77 -10.00 -4.67
N TYR A 29 0.74 -10.84 -5.70
CA TYR A 29 1.96 -11.23 -6.38
C TYR A 29 2.67 -10.02 -6.99
N ASP A 30 1.91 -9.12 -7.58
CA ASP A 30 2.48 -7.92 -8.17
C ASP A 30 3.10 -7.06 -7.08
N LEU A 31 2.43 -6.98 -5.94
CA LEU A 31 2.95 -6.17 -4.85
C LEU A 31 4.21 -6.77 -4.26
N MET A 32 4.31 -8.09 -4.22
CA MET A 32 5.54 -8.73 -3.76
C MET A 32 6.69 -8.36 -4.67
N LYS A 33 6.44 -8.36 -5.98
CA LYS A 33 7.50 -8.03 -6.91
C LYS A 33 7.88 -6.56 -6.81
N GLU A 34 6.91 -5.69 -6.65
CA GLU A 34 7.20 -4.25 -6.60
C GLU A 34 7.86 -3.84 -5.30
N THR A 35 7.50 -4.47 -4.20
CA THR A 35 8.02 -4.04 -2.90
C THR A 35 9.21 -4.84 -2.45
N GLY A 36 9.36 -6.04 -2.97
CA GLY A 36 10.41 -6.93 -2.49
C GLY A 36 10.04 -7.62 -1.20
N LEU A 37 8.81 -7.46 -0.72
CA LEU A 37 8.39 -8.08 0.53
C LEU A 37 7.97 -9.51 0.28
N ALA A 38 8.33 -10.40 1.19
CA ALA A 38 7.92 -11.79 1.06
C ALA A 38 6.45 -11.91 1.43
N SER A 39 5.82 -12.98 0.98
CA SER A 39 4.40 -13.16 1.23
C SER A 39 4.08 -13.20 2.72
N GLY A 40 4.97 -13.79 3.52
CA GLY A 40 4.73 -13.86 4.96
C GLY A 40 4.74 -12.50 5.64
N THR A 41 5.27 -11.48 5.00
CA THR A 41 5.26 -10.13 5.52
C THR A 41 4.14 -9.35 4.83
N LEU A 42 3.99 -9.53 3.55
CA LEU A 42 3.05 -8.75 2.77
C LEU A 42 1.59 -8.99 3.13
N TYR A 43 1.16 -10.24 3.17
CA TYR A 43 -0.25 -10.52 3.38
C TYR A 43 -0.75 -10.12 4.75
N PRO A 44 -0.01 -10.37 5.84
CA PRO A 44 -0.46 -9.88 7.13
C PRO A 44 -0.56 -8.37 7.18
N LEU A 45 0.35 -7.70 6.45
CA LEU A 45 0.35 -6.26 6.42
C LEU A 45 -0.88 -5.75 5.67
N LEU A 46 -1.19 -6.37 4.52
CA LEU A 46 -2.38 -6.00 3.77
C LEU A 46 -3.65 -6.20 4.59
N MET A 47 -3.70 -7.28 5.37
CA MET A 47 -4.86 -7.55 6.19
C MET A 47 -5.01 -6.48 7.26
N ARG A 48 -3.90 -6.09 7.88
CA ARG A 48 -3.95 -5.07 8.89
C ARG A 48 -4.38 -3.74 8.29
N MET A 49 -3.89 -3.41 7.12
CA MET A 49 -4.25 -2.16 6.46
C MET A 49 -5.70 -2.16 6.04
N THR A 50 -6.20 -3.32 5.61
CA THR A 50 -7.60 -3.43 5.25
C THR A 50 -8.47 -3.22 6.49
N ASP A 51 -8.09 -3.81 7.62
CA ASP A 51 -8.83 -3.66 8.85
C ASP A 51 -8.87 -2.21 9.32
N ARG A 52 -7.84 -1.45 9.01
CA ARG A 52 -7.80 -0.06 9.41
C ARG A 52 -8.42 0.87 8.38
N GLY A 53 -8.97 0.32 7.33
CA GLY A 53 -9.61 1.15 6.31
C GLY A 53 -8.64 1.87 5.39
N LEU A 54 -7.40 1.43 5.34
CA LEU A 54 -6.40 2.06 4.49
C LEU A 54 -6.33 1.43 3.10
N VAL A 55 -6.76 0.17 3.00
CA VAL A 55 -6.71 -0.58 1.76
C VAL A 55 -8.06 -1.24 1.56
N GLU A 56 -8.53 -1.31 0.34
CA GLU A 56 -9.72 -2.07 0.04
C GLU A 56 -9.28 -3.29 -0.74
N ALA A 57 -9.95 -4.41 -0.50
CA ALA A 57 -9.64 -5.66 -1.15
C ALA A 57 -10.86 -6.13 -1.92
N GLU A 58 -10.63 -6.69 -3.09
CA GLU A 58 -11.70 -7.19 -3.91
C GLU A 58 -11.35 -8.59 -4.37
N TRP A 59 -12.32 -9.50 -4.27
CA TRP A 59 -12.10 -10.85 -4.73
C TRP A 59 -12.31 -10.88 -6.23
N ARG A 60 -11.35 -11.45 -6.93
CA ARG A 60 -11.43 -11.49 -8.37
C ARG A 60 -11.47 -12.90 -8.87
N GLU A 61 -12.40 -13.16 -9.77
CA GLU A 61 -12.49 -14.46 -10.40
C GLU A 61 -11.39 -14.55 -11.45
N PRO A 62 -10.83 -15.70 -11.67
CA PRO A 62 -9.76 -15.83 -12.64
C PRO A 62 -10.31 -15.65 -14.05
N ALA A 63 -9.51 -15.05 -14.89
CA ALA A 63 -9.93 -14.83 -16.26
C ALA A 63 -10.02 -16.14 -17.00
N GLN A 64 -9.26 -17.12 -16.58
CA GLN A 64 -9.27 -18.41 -17.25
C GLN A 64 -9.68 -19.48 -16.28
N PRO A 65 -10.46 -20.44 -16.73
CA PRO A 65 -10.90 -21.54 -15.89
C PRO A 65 -9.69 -22.29 -15.38
N GLY A 66 -9.79 -22.79 -14.19
CA GLY A 66 -8.73 -23.59 -13.62
C GLY A 66 -7.71 -22.82 -12.84
N ARG A 67 -7.72 -21.49 -12.94
CA ARG A 67 -6.80 -20.72 -12.17
C ARG A 67 -7.47 -20.29 -10.89
N PRO A 68 -6.73 -20.17 -9.79
CA PRO A 68 -7.34 -19.78 -8.53
C PRO A 68 -7.77 -18.33 -8.55
N ALA A 69 -8.86 -18.05 -7.88
CA ALA A 69 -9.29 -16.68 -7.70
C ALA A 69 -8.34 -16.03 -6.74
N ARG A 70 -8.24 -14.72 -6.78
CA ARG A 70 -7.33 -14.02 -5.88
C ARG A 70 -7.84 -12.64 -5.54
N HIS A 71 -7.31 -12.08 -4.50
CA HIS A 71 -7.69 -10.74 -4.10
C HIS A 71 -6.87 -9.71 -4.84
N ALA A 72 -7.52 -8.60 -5.11
CA ALA A 72 -6.84 -7.43 -5.65
C ALA A 72 -6.97 -6.34 -4.60
N TYR A 73 -6.01 -5.46 -4.54
CA TYR A 73 -5.92 -4.43 -3.50
C TYR A 73 -5.67 -3.06 -4.08
N ARG A 74 -6.18 -2.04 -3.40
CA ARG A 74 -5.83 -0.67 -3.74
C ARG A 74 -6.08 0.21 -2.52
N LEU A 75 -5.49 1.39 -2.51
CA LEU A 75 -5.65 2.28 -1.36
C LEU A 75 -7.03 2.90 -1.35
N THR A 76 -7.54 3.10 -0.14
CA THR A 76 -8.75 3.91 0.03
C THR A 76 -8.28 5.36 0.07
N GLY A 77 -9.21 6.29 0.17
CA GLY A 77 -8.84 7.70 0.34
C GLY A 77 -8.00 7.91 1.58
N ALA A 78 -8.35 7.23 2.68
CA ALA A 78 -7.58 7.35 3.91
C ALA A 78 -6.18 6.78 3.73
N GLY A 79 -6.06 5.68 3.00
CA GLY A 79 -4.75 5.09 2.75
C GLY A 79 -3.88 6.00 1.89
N TYR A 80 -4.48 6.63 0.89
CA TYR A 80 -3.73 7.53 0.03
C TYR A 80 -3.27 8.75 0.83
N ALA A 81 -4.12 9.28 1.71
CA ALA A 81 -3.74 10.41 2.54
C ALA A 81 -2.56 10.05 3.42
N LEU A 82 -2.57 8.84 3.99
CA LEU A 82 -1.46 8.41 4.82
C LEU A 82 -0.19 8.25 3.97
N ALA A 83 -0.32 7.74 2.76
CA ALA A 83 0.83 7.57 1.89
C ALA A 83 1.47 8.93 1.60
N LEU A 84 0.66 9.95 1.37
CA LEU A 84 1.20 11.27 1.10
C LEU A 84 1.89 11.85 2.33
N GLU A 85 1.34 11.60 3.51
CA GLU A 85 1.96 12.08 4.72
C GLU A 85 3.32 11.42 4.94
N THR A 86 3.41 10.13 4.75
CA THR A 86 4.66 9.44 5.01
C THR A 86 5.71 9.79 3.96
N THR A 87 5.28 10.03 2.73
CA THR A 87 6.23 10.39 1.70
C THR A 87 6.77 11.77 2.01
N GLY A 88 5.92 12.67 2.43
CA GLY A 88 6.36 14.01 2.76
C GLY A 88 7.32 14.01 3.91
N GLU A 89 7.07 13.16 4.89
CA GLU A 89 7.96 13.10 6.01
C GLU A 89 9.31 12.52 5.63
N ARG A 90 9.31 11.55 4.76
CA ARG A 90 10.58 10.99 4.38
C ARG A 90 11.36 11.89 3.49
N GLU A 91 10.74 12.58 2.62
CA GLU A 91 11.43 13.44 1.74
C GLU A 91 11.72 14.71 2.36
N THR A 92 12.89 14.93 2.69
CA THR A 92 13.26 16.09 3.33
C THR A 92 13.03 17.23 2.54
N PRO A 93 12.54 18.16 3.10
CA PRO A 93 12.23 19.37 2.56
C PRO A 93 13.18 20.07 1.75
N PRO A 94 14.32 19.97 2.02
CA PRO A 94 15.26 20.79 1.37
C PRO A 94 14.97 20.76 -0.07
N SER A 95 14.70 19.61 -0.48
CA SER A 95 14.57 19.53 -1.83
C SER A 95 13.45 20.31 -2.32
N ARG A 96 12.51 20.42 -1.57
CA ARG A 96 11.48 21.06 -2.11
C ARG A 96 11.56 22.38 -2.02
N VAL A 97 12.15 22.72 -1.16
CA VAL A 97 12.25 24.00 -0.95
C VAL A 97 12.73 24.57 -2.06
N SER A 98 13.50 23.96 -2.60
CA SER A 98 14.11 24.55 -3.65
C SER A 98 13.20 24.98 -4.65
N LEU A 99 12.17 24.55 -4.58
CA LEU A 99 11.39 24.93 -5.50
C LEU A 99 11.16 26.16 -5.53
N ALA A 100 11.34 26.63 -4.75
CA ALA A 100 11.09 27.97 -4.68
C ALA A 100 11.75 28.66 -5.78
#